data_96b93209a3d486c6e85b28c648046404
#
_entry.id   96b93209a3d486c6e85b28c648046404
#
_cell.length_a   1.000
_cell.length_b   1.000
_cell.length_c   1.000
_cell.angle_alpha   90.00
_cell.angle_beta   90.00
_cell.angle_gamma   90.00
#
_symmetry.space_group_name_H-M   'P 1'
#
loop_
_entity.id
_entity.type
_entity.pdbx_description
1 polymer ?
#
loop_
_entity_poly.entity_id
_entity_poly.type
_entity_poly.pdbx_seq_one_letter_code
_entity_poly.pdbx_strand_id
1 'polypeptide(L)'
;APGAASVLINGTTVLRAAAFKDGRVPTNVDTQTYLFAADIIEQAQMDSEVVDSPDYSAEMISAMKSVRSLSIVTDPDNLFSNATGILANTGGRGITWERPISIEFIDPDHPRDSFQSGAGLRMHGNGSRGSSKNSLRLLFRADYGAKKLDYPLFGEDWVAQKFNTIVLRAQAANSWTSSRAEDRASTTYLQDTFAKDTQGAMGHPTAGSTFVHLFLNGTYWGLYNPTERPDGSFGEDHFGGDDTDYDAVNRRFSVEVLSGTKTHWDEMITHSNTLLDSQVEYEQLDDYIDIDNLIDYMLVHQFMQTRDGPDDFGHNNMRLVRRNNPSGPWRAYAWDMEYSMIDTA
;
A
#
# COMPACT_ATOMS: atom_id res chain seq x y z
N ALA A 1 21.39 -35.63 -19.60
CA ALA A 1 20.20 -35.20 -18.86
C ALA A 1 20.63 -34.10 -17.88
N PRO A 2 19.91 -33.01 -17.70
CA PRO A 2 20.20 -32.11 -16.62
C PRO A 2 20.08 -32.86 -15.29
N GLY A 3 21.08 -32.72 -14.41
CA GLY A 3 21.08 -33.39 -13.12
C GLY A 3 19.90 -32.88 -12.30
N ALA A 4 19.05 -33.76 -11.82
CA ALA A 4 18.07 -33.43 -10.82
C ALA A 4 18.78 -33.29 -9.46
N ALA A 5 18.61 -32.17 -8.78
CA ALA A 5 19.02 -31.99 -7.40
C ALA A 5 17.77 -31.93 -6.52
N SER A 6 17.81 -32.66 -5.41
CA SER A 6 16.75 -32.56 -4.39
C SER A 6 17.26 -31.72 -3.23
N VAL A 7 16.47 -30.75 -2.80
CA VAL A 7 16.72 -29.94 -1.60
C VAL A 7 15.65 -30.31 -0.59
N LEU A 8 16.07 -30.78 0.59
CA LEU A 8 15.15 -31.03 1.69
C LEU A 8 14.82 -29.70 2.38
N ILE A 9 13.54 -29.36 2.43
CA ILE A 9 13.03 -28.19 3.14
C ILE A 9 12.37 -28.69 4.43
N ASN A 10 12.95 -28.38 5.58
CA ASN A 10 12.49 -28.79 6.90
C ASN A 10 12.30 -27.62 7.89
N GLY A 11 12.30 -26.40 7.37
CA GLY A 11 12.09 -25.18 8.13
C GLY A 11 11.85 -23.99 7.21
N THR A 12 11.53 -22.82 7.76
CA THR A 12 11.32 -21.58 6.99
C THR A 12 12.52 -21.26 6.11
N THR A 13 12.34 -21.30 4.80
CA THR A 13 13.41 -21.26 3.81
C THR A 13 13.00 -20.41 2.60
N VAL A 14 13.94 -19.61 2.12
CA VAL A 14 13.87 -18.99 0.79
C VAL A 14 14.83 -19.72 -0.15
N LEU A 15 14.29 -20.42 -1.13
CA LEU A 15 15.07 -21.11 -2.16
C LEU A 15 15.13 -20.24 -3.41
N ARG A 16 16.34 -20.02 -3.94
CA ARG A 16 16.56 -19.32 -5.20
C ARG A 16 17.34 -20.20 -6.16
N ALA A 17 16.89 -20.29 -7.40
CA ALA A 17 17.51 -21.11 -8.43
C ALA A 17 17.65 -20.35 -9.74
N ALA A 18 18.77 -20.58 -10.44
CA ALA A 18 18.98 -20.13 -11.81
C ALA A 18 19.78 -21.15 -12.58
N ALA A 19 19.53 -21.26 -13.88
CA ALA A 19 20.29 -22.15 -14.76
C ALA A 19 21.34 -21.35 -15.54
N PHE A 20 22.53 -21.92 -15.61
CA PHE A 20 23.68 -21.36 -16.35
C PHE A 20 24.14 -22.35 -17.40
N LYS A 21 24.48 -21.86 -18.57
CA LYS A 21 25.07 -22.62 -19.64
C LYS A 21 26.07 -21.78 -20.43
N ASP A 22 27.25 -22.29 -20.70
CA ASP A 22 28.26 -21.58 -21.46
C ASP A 22 27.74 -21.07 -22.80
N GLY A 23 28.03 -19.82 -23.12
CA GLY A 23 27.58 -19.14 -24.33
C GLY A 23 26.07 -18.83 -24.40
N ARG A 24 25.34 -18.94 -23.30
CA ARG A 24 23.92 -18.55 -23.18
C ARG A 24 23.72 -17.54 -22.07
N VAL A 25 22.69 -16.72 -22.22
CA VAL A 25 22.23 -15.85 -21.14
C VAL A 25 21.65 -16.76 -20.05
N PRO A 26 21.99 -16.53 -18.75
CA PRO A 26 21.38 -17.25 -17.65
C PRO A 26 19.85 -17.09 -17.64
N THR A 27 19.15 -18.04 -17.04
CA THR A 27 17.72 -17.86 -16.77
C THR A 27 17.50 -16.78 -15.74
N ASN A 28 16.25 -16.27 -15.65
CA ASN A 28 15.82 -15.53 -14.48
C ASN A 28 16.01 -16.37 -13.21
N VAL A 29 16.14 -15.71 -12.09
CA VAL A 29 16.18 -16.38 -10.79
C VAL A 29 14.76 -16.69 -10.38
N ASP A 30 14.42 -17.96 -10.26
CA ASP A 30 13.21 -18.41 -9.59
C ASP A 30 13.38 -18.34 -8.08
N THR A 31 12.38 -17.87 -7.39
CA THR A 31 12.38 -17.75 -5.94
C THR A 31 11.16 -18.46 -5.38
N GLN A 32 11.35 -19.32 -4.39
CA GLN A 32 10.27 -20.02 -3.70
C GLN A 32 10.45 -19.86 -2.19
N THR A 33 9.42 -19.38 -1.53
CA THR A 33 9.42 -19.21 -0.07
C THR A 33 8.60 -20.31 0.58
N TYR A 34 9.19 -20.96 1.58
CA TYR A 34 8.56 -21.97 2.42
C TYR A 34 8.44 -21.41 3.84
N LEU A 35 7.22 -21.24 4.32
CA LEU A 35 6.91 -20.67 5.63
C LEU A 35 6.42 -21.77 6.58
N PHE A 36 7.11 -21.95 7.68
CA PHE A 36 6.75 -22.86 8.75
C PHE A 36 6.31 -22.03 9.96
N ALA A 37 5.02 -22.03 10.29
CA ALA A 37 4.49 -21.18 11.34
C ALA A 37 5.17 -21.42 12.71
N ALA A 38 5.55 -22.66 12.99
CA ALA A 38 6.27 -22.99 14.21
C ALA A 38 7.67 -22.36 14.28
N ASP A 39 8.37 -22.28 13.15
CA ASP A 39 9.69 -21.63 13.12
C ASP A 39 9.57 -20.11 13.17
N ILE A 40 8.48 -19.57 12.57
CA ILE A 40 8.28 -18.12 12.51
C ILE A 40 8.07 -17.54 13.90
N ILE A 41 7.29 -18.19 14.75
CA ILE A 41 7.04 -17.72 16.13
C ILE A 41 8.28 -17.77 17.02
N GLU A 42 9.30 -18.55 16.63
CA GLU A 42 10.59 -18.66 17.34
C GLU A 42 11.66 -17.68 16.79
N GLN A 43 11.33 -16.88 15.78
CA GLN A 43 12.29 -15.92 15.21
C GLN A 43 12.63 -14.82 16.23
N ALA A 44 13.91 -14.41 16.28
CA ALA A 44 14.44 -13.50 17.30
C ALA A 44 13.79 -12.10 17.34
N GLN A 45 13.13 -11.68 16.27
CA GLN A 45 12.40 -10.42 16.17
C GLN A 45 10.93 -10.50 16.62
N MET A 46 10.43 -11.69 16.93
CA MET A 46 9.11 -11.84 17.51
C MET A 46 9.12 -11.29 18.94
N ASP A 47 8.04 -10.60 19.29
CA ASP A 47 7.89 -10.03 20.62
C ASP A 47 7.50 -11.11 21.62
N SER A 48 8.36 -11.36 22.62
CA SER A 48 8.12 -12.36 23.65
C SER A 48 6.89 -12.04 24.51
N GLU A 49 6.52 -10.76 24.67
CA GLU A 49 5.28 -10.38 25.35
C GLU A 49 4.03 -10.86 24.61
N VAL A 50 4.17 -11.20 23.32
CA VAL A 50 3.10 -11.74 22.47
C VAL A 50 3.21 -13.26 22.36
N VAL A 51 4.36 -13.77 21.88
CA VAL A 51 4.50 -15.22 21.57
C VAL A 51 4.53 -16.10 22.81
N ASP A 52 5.02 -15.58 23.94
CA ASP A 52 5.05 -16.29 25.22
C ASP A 52 3.88 -15.93 26.14
N SER A 53 3.00 -15.01 25.71
CA SER A 53 1.84 -14.61 26.50
C SER A 53 0.89 -15.78 26.74
N PRO A 54 0.42 -16.00 27.98
CA PRO A 54 -0.61 -17.00 28.25
C PRO A 54 -1.93 -16.72 27.52
N ASP A 55 -2.17 -15.46 27.12
CA ASP A 55 -3.39 -15.05 26.42
C ASP A 55 -3.33 -15.32 24.91
N TYR A 56 -2.12 -15.34 24.31
CA TYR A 56 -1.95 -15.40 22.86
C TYR A 56 -1.16 -16.60 22.34
N SER A 57 -0.22 -17.14 23.15
CA SER A 57 0.73 -18.16 22.69
C SER A 57 0.06 -19.39 22.06
N ALA A 58 -1.07 -19.84 22.62
CA ALA A 58 -1.81 -20.99 22.11
C ALA A 58 -2.39 -20.78 20.70
N GLU A 59 -2.62 -19.54 20.31
CA GLU A 59 -3.25 -19.19 19.03
C GLU A 59 -2.26 -18.70 17.96
N MET A 60 -1.00 -18.48 18.32
CA MET A 60 0.00 -17.88 17.44
C MET A 60 0.18 -18.63 16.12
N ILE A 61 0.26 -19.97 16.16
CA ILE A 61 0.43 -20.78 14.94
C ILE A 61 -0.80 -20.68 14.04
N SER A 62 -2.00 -20.64 14.59
CA SER A 62 -3.23 -20.47 13.83
C SER A 62 -3.35 -19.05 13.29
N ALA A 63 -2.99 -18.04 14.07
CA ALA A 63 -2.96 -16.64 13.64
C ALA A 63 -2.03 -16.42 12.45
N MET A 64 -0.83 -17.02 12.48
CA MET A 64 0.12 -16.94 11.34
C MET A 64 -0.39 -17.59 10.05
N LYS A 65 -1.44 -18.40 10.13
CA LYS A 65 -2.08 -19.06 8.98
C LYS A 65 -3.42 -18.44 8.60
N SER A 66 -4.01 -17.61 9.44
CA SER A 66 -5.34 -17.03 9.22
C SER A 66 -5.34 -15.85 8.25
N VAL A 67 -4.18 -15.25 8.01
CA VAL A 67 -3.99 -14.13 7.08
C VAL A 67 -2.97 -14.53 6.02
N ARG A 68 -3.22 -14.15 4.78
CA ARG A 68 -2.31 -14.41 3.65
C ARG A 68 -0.94 -13.81 3.91
N SER A 69 0.08 -14.43 3.33
CA SER A 69 1.46 -13.99 3.48
C SER A 69 2.00 -13.37 2.21
N LEU A 70 2.78 -12.30 2.33
CA LEU A 70 3.51 -11.66 1.26
C LEU A 70 5.01 -11.80 1.55
N SER A 71 5.71 -12.56 0.73
CA SER A 71 7.16 -12.72 0.82
C SER A 71 7.88 -11.84 -0.19
N ILE A 72 8.78 -11.01 0.28
CA ILE A 72 9.67 -10.17 -0.54
C ILE A 72 11.08 -10.71 -0.37
N VAL A 73 11.69 -11.07 -1.50
CA VAL A 73 13.05 -11.60 -1.54
C VAL A 73 13.94 -10.75 -2.44
N THR A 74 15.06 -10.33 -1.92
CA THR A 74 16.05 -9.53 -2.64
C THR A 74 17.45 -9.74 -2.05
N ASP A 75 18.47 -9.17 -2.67
CA ASP A 75 19.79 -9.07 -2.06
C ASP A 75 19.69 -8.33 -0.73
N PRO A 76 20.27 -8.84 0.38
CA PRO A 76 20.25 -8.15 1.67
C PRO A 76 20.78 -6.72 1.62
N ASP A 77 21.74 -6.44 0.74
CA ASP A 77 22.31 -5.09 0.55
C ASP A 77 21.27 -4.09 0.02
N ASN A 78 20.26 -4.55 -0.73
CA ASN A 78 19.16 -3.72 -1.19
C ASN A 78 18.26 -3.23 -0.04
N LEU A 79 18.23 -3.95 1.07
CA LEU A 79 17.45 -3.61 2.26
C LEU A 79 18.29 -2.90 3.34
N PHE A 80 19.47 -3.45 3.68
CA PHE A 80 20.15 -3.14 4.93
C PHE A 80 21.52 -2.45 4.77
N SER A 81 22.11 -2.42 3.57
CA SER A 81 23.40 -1.74 3.34
C SER A 81 23.30 -0.25 3.65
N ASN A 82 24.27 0.30 4.37
CA ASN A 82 24.37 1.74 4.62
C ASN A 82 24.50 2.57 3.34
N ALA A 83 25.05 1.97 2.26
CA ALA A 83 25.24 2.68 1.00
C ALA A 83 24.01 2.63 0.09
N THR A 84 23.31 1.51 0.04
CA THR A 84 22.27 1.24 -0.97
C THR A 84 20.96 0.72 -0.39
N GLY A 85 20.94 0.28 0.86
CA GLY A 85 19.78 -0.33 1.50
C GLY A 85 18.67 0.67 1.77
N ILE A 86 17.47 0.35 1.34
CA ILE A 86 16.32 1.26 1.47
C ILE A 86 15.85 1.42 2.91
N LEU A 87 16.01 0.39 3.76
CA LEU A 87 15.66 0.45 5.18
C LEU A 87 16.71 1.18 6.01
N ALA A 88 17.98 1.17 5.58
CA ALA A 88 19.04 1.97 6.18
C ALA A 88 18.99 3.45 5.75
N ASN A 89 18.40 3.73 4.58
CA ASN A 89 18.34 5.06 3.97
C ASN A 89 16.88 5.47 3.68
N THR A 90 16.05 5.50 4.72
CA THR A 90 14.60 5.70 4.60
C THR A 90 14.20 7.02 3.95
N GLY A 91 15.08 8.03 3.94
CA GLY A 91 14.91 9.31 3.24
C GLY A 91 15.02 9.22 1.71
N GLY A 92 15.57 8.13 1.16
CA GLY A 92 15.80 7.94 -0.28
C GLY A 92 14.51 8.00 -1.12
N ARG A 93 14.54 8.72 -2.23
CA ARG A 93 13.38 8.96 -3.10
C ARG A 93 13.73 8.76 -4.58
N GLY A 94 12.71 8.52 -5.40
CA GLY A 94 12.84 8.41 -6.85
C GLY A 94 13.37 7.05 -7.32
N ILE A 95 13.64 6.94 -8.62
CA ILE A 95 14.01 5.68 -9.29
C ILE A 95 15.36 5.13 -8.79
N THR A 96 16.27 6.00 -8.38
CA THR A 96 17.59 5.61 -7.87
C THR A 96 17.52 4.85 -6.54
N TRP A 97 16.39 4.95 -5.84
CA TRP A 97 16.09 4.25 -4.59
C TRP A 97 15.08 3.13 -4.76
N GLU A 98 14.88 2.66 -5.99
CA GLU A 98 14.09 1.47 -6.30
C GLU A 98 15.01 0.24 -6.33
N ARG A 99 14.59 -0.83 -5.68
CA ARG A 99 15.36 -2.09 -5.61
C ARG A 99 14.58 -3.21 -6.27
N PRO A 100 15.24 -4.02 -7.11
CA PRO A 100 14.62 -5.20 -7.70
C PRO A 100 14.34 -6.24 -6.62
N ILE A 101 13.15 -6.82 -6.67
CA ILE A 101 12.71 -7.86 -5.76
C ILE A 101 12.01 -9.00 -6.50
N SER A 102 11.99 -10.18 -5.91
CA SER A 102 10.98 -11.20 -6.14
C SER A 102 9.90 -11.09 -5.06
N ILE A 103 8.65 -11.18 -5.48
CA ILE A 103 7.50 -11.13 -4.59
C ILE A 103 6.67 -12.40 -4.78
N GLU A 104 6.26 -13.01 -3.68
CA GLU A 104 5.34 -14.14 -3.64
C GLU A 104 4.17 -13.81 -2.73
N PHE A 105 2.97 -14.10 -3.21
CA PHE A 105 1.76 -14.04 -2.43
C PHE A 105 1.34 -15.47 -2.12
N ILE A 106 1.23 -15.79 -0.85
CA ILE A 106 1.01 -17.15 -0.36
C ILE A 106 -0.32 -17.16 0.40
N ASP A 107 -1.30 -17.86 -0.18
CA ASP A 107 -2.58 -18.10 0.45
C ASP A 107 -2.57 -19.52 1.04
N PRO A 108 -2.62 -19.67 2.38
CA PRO A 108 -2.56 -20.98 3.02
C PRO A 108 -3.81 -21.82 2.77
N ASP A 109 -4.98 -21.20 2.56
CA ASP A 109 -6.24 -21.87 2.32
C ASP A 109 -6.44 -22.21 0.84
N HIS A 110 -5.88 -21.37 -0.06
CA HIS A 110 -5.97 -21.52 -1.50
C HIS A 110 -4.59 -21.47 -2.16
N PRO A 111 -3.73 -22.53 -1.97
CA PRO A 111 -2.35 -22.50 -2.48
C PRO A 111 -2.21 -22.35 -4.00
N ARG A 112 -3.30 -22.65 -4.76
CA ARG A 112 -3.34 -22.47 -6.22
C ARG A 112 -3.52 -21.03 -6.65
N ASP A 113 -4.01 -20.18 -5.74
CA ASP A 113 -4.25 -18.77 -5.96
C ASP A 113 -3.02 -17.92 -5.58
N SER A 114 -1.94 -18.57 -5.22
CA SER A 114 -0.64 -17.93 -4.98
C SER A 114 -0.04 -17.42 -6.28
N PHE A 115 0.66 -16.28 -6.23
CA PHE A 115 1.41 -15.79 -7.38
C PHE A 115 2.87 -15.50 -7.03
N GLN A 116 3.71 -15.48 -8.06
CA GLN A 116 5.09 -15.01 -8.00
C GLN A 116 5.33 -14.00 -9.12
N SER A 117 6.02 -12.90 -8.81
CA SER A 117 6.38 -11.87 -9.78
C SER A 117 7.67 -11.18 -9.41
N GLY A 118 8.34 -10.59 -10.41
CA GLY A 118 9.34 -9.55 -10.20
C GLY A 118 8.67 -8.20 -10.00
N ALA A 119 9.24 -7.36 -9.13
CA ALA A 119 8.78 -5.98 -8.91
C ALA A 119 9.94 -5.07 -8.46
N GLY A 120 9.69 -3.77 -8.45
CA GLY A 120 10.52 -2.79 -7.76
C GLY A 120 9.98 -2.50 -6.36
N LEU A 121 10.87 -2.27 -5.41
CA LEU A 121 10.54 -1.92 -4.02
C LEU A 121 11.10 -0.56 -3.68
N ARG A 122 10.28 0.31 -3.09
CA ARG A 122 10.70 1.61 -2.52
C ARG A 122 10.14 1.82 -1.13
N MET A 123 10.80 2.69 -0.40
CA MET A 123 10.19 3.31 0.79
C MET A 123 8.97 4.14 0.39
N HIS A 124 7.89 4.06 1.17
CA HIS A 124 6.71 4.89 1.02
C HIS A 124 6.53 5.81 2.24
N GLY A 125 5.71 6.86 2.06
CA GLY A 125 5.41 7.82 3.12
C GLY A 125 6.30 9.06 3.14
N ASN A 126 6.06 9.91 4.11
CA ASN A 126 6.82 11.14 4.35
C ASN A 126 7.36 11.19 5.79
N GLY A 127 6.60 11.70 6.76
CA GLY A 127 6.98 11.71 8.18
C GLY A 127 7.18 10.30 8.74
N SER A 128 6.31 9.37 8.37
CA SER A 128 6.36 7.96 8.78
C SER A 128 7.63 7.20 8.34
N ARG A 129 8.46 7.77 7.46
CA ARG A 129 9.77 7.18 7.10
C ARG A 129 10.76 7.14 8.26
N GLY A 130 10.56 7.96 9.29
CA GLY A 130 11.35 7.95 10.53
C GLY A 130 10.82 6.98 11.59
N SER A 131 9.71 6.31 11.34
CA SER A 131 9.12 5.34 12.28
C SER A 131 9.90 4.03 12.30
N SER A 132 9.78 3.27 13.37
CA SER A 132 10.40 1.95 13.51
C SER A 132 9.84 0.93 12.50
N LYS A 133 8.57 1.08 12.12
CA LYS A 133 7.91 0.29 11.08
C LYS A 133 7.58 1.17 9.88
N ASN A 134 8.14 0.85 8.74
CA ASN A 134 8.05 1.68 7.55
C ASN A 134 7.10 1.10 6.51
N SER A 135 6.32 1.98 5.88
CA SER A 135 5.54 1.62 4.70
C SER A 135 6.44 1.48 3.47
N LEU A 136 6.09 0.51 2.63
CA LEU A 136 6.80 0.17 1.41
C LEU A 136 5.88 0.35 0.19
N ARG A 137 6.45 0.42 -1.00
CA ARG A 137 5.70 0.49 -2.25
C ARG A 137 6.26 -0.50 -3.25
N LEU A 138 5.38 -1.36 -3.75
CA LEU A 138 5.62 -2.25 -4.86
C LEU A 138 5.34 -1.51 -6.17
N LEU A 139 6.21 -1.71 -7.15
CA LEU A 139 6.10 -1.13 -8.49
C LEU A 139 6.26 -2.24 -9.52
N PHE A 140 5.20 -2.52 -10.25
CA PHE A 140 5.22 -3.49 -11.32
C PHE A 140 5.59 -2.79 -12.63
N ARG A 141 6.69 -3.21 -13.24
CA ARG A 141 7.28 -2.60 -14.44
C ARG A 141 7.89 -3.67 -15.33
N ALA A 142 7.93 -3.40 -16.63
CA ALA A 142 8.57 -4.30 -17.61
C ALA A 142 10.04 -4.60 -17.29
N ASP A 143 10.73 -3.71 -16.57
CA ASP A 143 12.13 -3.90 -16.16
C ASP A 143 12.30 -5.07 -15.18
N TYR A 144 11.24 -5.42 -14.44
CA TYR A 144 11.26 -6.49 -13.44
C TYR A 144 10.44 -7.72 -13.84
N GLY A 145 9.59 -7.60 -14.87
CA GLY A 145 8.71 -8.69 -15.31
C GLY A 145 7.43 -8.17 -15.92
N ALA A 146 6.28 -8.52 -15.35
CA ALA A 146 4.99 -8.02 -15.82
C ALA A 146 4.85 -6.51 -15.52
N LYS A 147 4.27 -5.75 -16.48
CA LYS A 147 4.02 -4.32 -16.31
C LYS A 147 2.96 -4.02 -15.25
N LYS A 148 2.08 -4.96 -14.98
CA LYS A 148 1.04 -4.90 -13.95
C LYS A 148 1.02 -6.24 -13.21
N LEU A 149 0.71 -6.22 -11.93
CA LEU A 149 0.24 -7.38 -11.21
C LEU A 149 -1.16 -7.71 -11.74
N ASP A 150 -1.34 -8.87 -12.34
CA ASP A 150 -2.64 -9.41 -12.79
C ASP A 150 -3.08 -10.46 -11.77
N TYR A 151 -3.81 -10.03 -10.75
CA TYR A 151 -4.18 -10.86 -9.62
C TYR A 151 -5.31 -10.21 -8.80
N PRO A 152 -6.34 -10.94 -8.36
CA PRO A 152 -7.46 -10.40 -7.57
C PRO A 152 -7.07 -10.14 -6.10
N LEU A 153 -6.12 -9.23 -5.90
CA LEU A 153 -5.53 -8.96 -4.59
C LEU A 153 -6.56 -8.57 -3.52
N PHE A 154 -7.61 -7.87 -3.94
CA PHE A 154 -8.67 -7.37 -3.05
C PHE A 154 -9.99 -8.16 -3.18
N GLY A 155 -9.94 -9.32 -3.85
CA GLY A 155 -11.08 -10.21 -4.10
C GLY A 155 -11.53 -10.20 -5.56
N GLU A 156 -12.18 -11.28 -5.97
CA GLU A 156 -12.64 -11.49 -7.34
C GLU A 156 -13.67 -10.44 -7.81
N ASP A 157 -14.47 -9.93 -6.88
CA ASP A 157 -15.51 -8.92 -7.16
C ASP A 157 -14.99 -7.48 -7.14
N TRP A 158 -13.69 -7.28 -6.82
CA TRP A 158 -13.11 -5.95 -6.82
C TRP A 158 -13.00 -5.39 -8.26
N VAL A 159 -13.30 -4.11 -8.44
CA VAL A 159 -13.37 -3.48 -9.77
C VAL A 159 -12.04 -3.55 -10.53
N ALA A 160 -10.92 -3.41 -9.83
CA ALA A 160 -9.58 -3.48 -10.40
C ALA A 160 -8.94 -4.84 -10.11
N GLN A 161 -8.48 -5.52 -11.17
CA GLN A 161 -7.80 -6.82 -11.09
C GLN A 161 -6.34 -6.72 -11.52
N LYS A 162 -5.88 -5.53 -11.93
CA LYS A 162 -4.53 -5.27 -12.41
C LYS A 162 -3.96 -4.02 -11.77
N PHE A 163 -2.72 -4.09 -11.31
CA PHE A 163 -2.13 -3.01 -10.52
C PHE A 163 -0.71 -2.68 -10.97
N ASN A 164 -0.43 -1.42 -11.26
CA ASN A 164 0.94 -0.92 -11.51
C ASN A 164 1.68 -0.70 -10.19
N THR A 165 0.95 -0.36 -9.14
CA THR A 165 1.51 0.03 -7.85
C THR A 165 0.61 -0.43 -6.72
N ILE A 166 1.23 -1.05 -5.70
CA ILE A 166 0.57 -1.36 -4.41
C ILE A 166 1.40 -0.75 -3.28
N VAL A 167 0.76 -0.11 -2.34
CA VAL A 167 1.38 0.39 -1.13
C VAL A 167 1.18 -0.62 -0.01
N LEU A 168 2.26 -1.08 0.59
CA LEU A 168 2.25 -1.89 1.80
C LEU A 168 2.29 -0.93 3.00
N ARG A 169 1.14 -0.59 3.54
CA ARG A 169 1.04 0.35 4.67
C ARG A 169 1.45 -0.34 5.96
N ALA A 170 2.36 0.30 6.68
CA ALA A 170 2.79 -0.15 8.01
C ALA A 170 1.85 0.31 9.12
N GLN A 171 0.98 1.29 8.82
CA GLN A 171 0.10 1.94 9.78
C GLN A 171 0.88 2.48 10.99
N ALA A 172 1.81 3.41 10.72
CA ALA A 172 2.79 3.88 11.69
C ALA A 172 2.17 4.53 12.94
N ALA A 173 1.04 5.24 12.78
CA ALA A 173 0.30 5.86 13.87
C ALA A 173 -0.76 4.92 14.48
N ASN A 174 -1.10 3.81 13.82
CA ASN A 174 -2.10 2.85 14.27
C ASN A 174 -1.50 1.44 14.33
N SER A 175 -0.40 1.31 15.05
CA SER A 175 0.28 0.04 15.27
C SER A 175 0.94 -0.01 16.65
N TRP A 176 1.14 -1.20 17.18
CA TRP A 176 1.82 -1.42 18.46
C TRP A 176 3.28 -0.98 18.44
N THR A 177 3.84 -0.66 17.26
CA THR A 177 5.19 -0.11 17.13
C THR A 177 5.24 1.42 17.18
N SER A 178 4.10 2.11 17.35
CA SER A 178 4.07 3.56 17.55
C SER A 178 4.91 3.94 18.77
N SER A 179 5.65 5.04 18.66
CA SER A 179 6.41 5.60 19.79
C SER A 179 5.51 6.20 20.88
N ARG A 180 4.23 6.46 20.57
CA ARG A 180 3.26 7.09 21.46
C ARG A 180 2.41 6.02 22.15
N ALA A 181 2.31 6.11 23.47
CA ALA A 181 1.58 5.12 24.26
C ALA A 181 0.08 5.14 23.98
N GLU A 182 -0.50 6.32 23.78
CA GLU A 182 -1.90 6.52 23.43
C GLU A 182 -2.26 5.88 22.08
N ASP A 183 -1.40 5.99 21.08
CA ASP A 183 -1.61 5.33 19.78
C ASP A 183 -1.61 3.79 19.95
N ARG A 184 -0.66 3.25 20.73
CA ARG A 184 -0.60 1.80 20.99
C ARG A 184 -1.85 1.29 21.71
N ALA A 185 -2.35 2.06 22.69
CA ALA A 185 -3.53 1.69 23.46
C ALA A 185 -4.82 1.65 22.64
N SER A 186 -4.92 2.50 21.60
CA SER A 186 -6.10 2.63 20.72
C SER A 186 -5.95 1.90 19.37
N THR A 187 -4.83 1.21 19.17
CA THR A 187 -4.54 0.53 17.91
C THR A 187 -5.53 -0.58 17.60
N THR A 188 -6.16 -0.52 16.43
CA THR A 188 -6.99 -1.59 15.88
C THR A 188 -6.50 -2.09 14.53
N TYR A 189 -5.59 -1.38 13.87
CA TYR A 189 -5.16 -1.57 12.47
C TYR A 189 -6.25 -1.37 11.42
N LEU A 190 -7.47 -0.99 11.80
CA LEU A 190 -8.65 -0.99 10.93
C LEU A 190 -9.07 0.39 10.44
N GLN A 191 -8.63 1.49 11.08
CA GLN A 191 -9.16 2.84 10.82
C GLN A 191 -9.11 3.22 9.33
N ASP A 192 -7.96 3.07 8.68
CA ASP A 192 -7.80 3.43 7.27
C ASP A 192 -8.67 2.56 6.34
N THR A 193 -8.75 1.26 6.60
CA THR A 193 -9.61 0.33 5.85
C THR A 193 -11.08 0.66 6.06
N PHE A 194 -11.50 0.86 7.32
CA PHE A 194 -12.87 1.19 7.65
C PHE A 194 -13.35 2.49 6.98
N ALA A 195 -12.49 3.52 6.93
CA ALA A 195 -12.83 4.77 6.24
C ALA A 195 -13.05 4.56 4.74
N LYS A 196 -12.20 3.77 4.08
CA LYS A 196 -12.33 3.42 2.66
C LYS A 196 -13.58 2.60 2.39
N ASP A 197 -13.83 1.57 3.20
CA ASP A 197 -15.03 0.73 3.09
C ASP A 197 -16.30 1.55 3.32
N THR A 198 -16.28 2.51 4.25
CA THR A 198 -17.38 3.44 4.51
C THR A 198 -17.64 4.32 3.28
N GLN A 199 -16.60 4.93 2.69
CA GLN A 199 -16.73 5.71 1.47
C GLN A 199 -17.28 4.85 0.31
N GLY A 200 -16.81 3.61 0.18
CA GLY A 200 -17.32 2.65 -0.81
C GLY A 200 -18.80 2.31 -0.58
N ALA A 201 -19.21 2.08 0.67
CA ALA A 201 -20.60 1.80 1.03
C ALA A 201 -21.55 3.00 0.80
N MET A 202 -21.03 4.23 0.77
CA MET A 202 -21.75 5.44 0.37
C MET A 202 -21.92 5.57 -1.15
N GLY A 203 -21.39 4.62 -1.93
CA GLY A 203 -21.53 4.58 -3.39
C GLY A 203 -20.40 5.25 -4.18
N HIS A 204 -19.32 5.62 -3.51
CA HIS A 204 -18.17 6.25 -4.18
C HIS A 204 -17.06 5.24 -4.50
N PRO A 205 -16.30 5.49 -5.60
CA PRO A 205 -15.08 4.74 -5.83
C PRO A 205 -14.11 4.92 -4.67
N THR A 206 -13.47 3.83 -4.26
CA THR A 206 -12.52 3.83 -3.15
C THR A 206 -11.31 2.94 -3.47
N ALA A 207 -10.22 3.12 -2.73
CA ALA A 207 -9.02 2.30 -2.88
C ALA A 207 -9.17 0.96 -2.15
N GLY A 208 -8.96 -0.15 -2.85
CA GLY A 208 -8.95 -1.47 -2.26
C GLY A 208 -7.86 -1.62 -1.21
N SER A 209 -8.14 -2.41 -0.18
CA SER A 209 -7.17 -2.76 0.85
C SER A 209 -7.43 -4.14 1.44
N THR A 210 -6.35 -4.78 1.91
CA THR A 210 -6.40 -6.08 2.59
C THR A 210 -5.27 -6.17 3.62
N PHE A 211 -5.18 -7.28 4.35
CA PHE A 211 -4.09 -7.50 5.30
C PHE A 211 -3.23 -8.69 4.89
N VAL A 212 -1.93 -8.60 5.17
CA VAL A 212 -0.97 -9.68 4.94
C VAL A 212 0.07 -9.75 6.05
N HIS A 213 0.56 -10.94 6.33
CA HIS A 213 1.83 -11.12 7.01
C HIS A 213 2.96 -10.84 6.02
N LEU A 214 3.77 -9.81 6.29
CA LEU A 214 4.92 -9.47 5.44
C LEU A 214 6.17 -10.21 5.91
N PHE A 215 6.89 -10.79 4.95
CA PHE A 215 8.20 -11.41 5.16
C PHE A 215 9.24 -10.72 4.26
N LEU A 216 10.41 -10.40 4.82
CA LEU A 216 11.57 -9.92 4.08
C LEU A 216 12.69 -10.97 4.17
N ASN A 217 13.04 -11.58 3.04
CA ASN A 217 14.04 -12.66 2.96
C ASN A 217 13.78 -13.81 3.96
N GLY A 218 12.51 -14.19 4.15
CA GLY A 218 12.08 -15.25 5.08
C GLY A 218 11.94 -14.83 6.54
N THR A 219 12.28 -13.59 6.86
CA THR A 219 12.12 -13.01 8.21
C THR A 219 10.76 -12.34 8.32
N TYR A 220 10.00 -12.66 9.36
CA TYR A 220 8.72 -12.00 9.63
C TYR A 220 8.91 -10.52 9.91
N TRP A 221 8.19 -9.67 9.19
CA TRP A 221 8.35 -8.21 9.27
C TRP A 221 7.15 -7.51 9.89
N GLY A 222 6.05 -8.24 10.08
CA GLY A 222 4.85 -7.76 10.75
C GLY A 222 3.59 -7.83 9.87
N LEU A 223 2.48 -7.41 10.46
CA LEU A 223 1.20 -7.26 9.76
C LEU A 223 1.23 -5.97 8.94
N TYR A 224 0.92 -6.06 7.64
CA TYR A 224 0.86 -4.93 6.71
C TYR A 224 -0.49 -4.87 6.03
N ASN A 225 -0.84 -3.68 5.54
CA ASN A 225 -2.06 -3.43 4.80
C ASN A 225 -1.72 -3.04 3.35
N PRO A 226 -1.65 -4.02 2.40
CA PRO A 226 -1.62 -3.73 0.98
C PRO A 226 -2.82 -2.89 0.58
N THR A 227 -2.59 -1.79 -0.12
CA THR A 227 -3.65 -0.88 -0.56
C THR A 227 -3.33 -0.29 -1.93
N GLU A 228 -4.36 -0.06 -2.73
CA GLU A 228 -4.26 0.73 -3.95
C GLU A 228 -3.81 2.16 -3.63
N ARG A 229 -3.21 2.79 -4.60
CA ARG A 229 -2.78 4.19 -4.48
C ARG A 229 -3.58 5.04 -5.45
N PRO A 230 -4.48 5.93 -4.98
CA PRO A 230 -5.19 6.84 -5.86
C PRO A 230 -4.19 7.76 -6.60
N ASP A 231 -3.94 7.44 -7.88
CA ASP A 231 -3.13 8.18 -8.84
C ASP A 231 -3.62 7.89 -10.27
N GLY A 232 -2.84 8.22 -11.31
CA GLY A 232 -3.23 7.99 -12.69
C GLY A 232 -3.48 6.52 -13.01
N SER A 233 -2.62 5.62 -12.50
CA SER A 233 -2.79 4.17 -12.71
C SER A 233 -4.06 3.64 -12.05
N PHE A 234 -4.42 4.15 -10.86
CA PHE A 234 -5.69 3.85 -10.22
C PHE A 234 -6.88 4.29 -11.11
N GLY A 235 -6.77 5.50 -11.70
CA GLY A 235 -7.77 5.98 -12.65
C GLY A 235 -7.95 5.03 -13.84
N GLU A 236 -6.85 4.60 -14.46
CA GLU A 236 -6.85 3.62 -15.54
C GLU A 236 -7.50 2.29 -15.11
N ASP A 237 -7.11 1.74 -13.95
CA ASP A 237 -7.55 0.43 -13.47
C ASP A 237 -9.04 0.41 -13.07
N HIS A 238 -9.59 1.53 -12.58
CA HIS A 238 -10.98 1.65 -12.14
C HIS A 238 -11.96 2.14 -13.21
N PHE A 239 -11.50 3.03 -14.12
CA PHE A 239 -12.39 3.74 -15.06
C PHE A 239 -12.00 3.54 -16.53
N GLY A 240 -10.93 2.79 -16.80
CA GLY A 240 -10.42 2.52 -18.14
C GLY A 240 -9.66 3.71 -18.76
N GLY A 241 -9.27 3.57 -20.01
CA GLY A 241 -8.35 4.50 -20.67
C GLY A 241 -6.89 4.17 -20.37
N ASP A 242 -6.02 5.17 -20.45
CA ASP A 242 -4.61 5.08 -20.10
C ASP A 242 -4.32 5.88 -18.82
N ASP A 243 -3.25 5.58 -18.10
CA ASP A 243 -2.84 6.31 -16.89
C ASP A 243 -2.57 7.80 -17.15
N THR A 244 -2.20 8.14 -18.38
CA THR A 244 -2.01 9.53 -18.86
C THR A 244 -3.32 10.29 -19.09
N ASP A 245 -4.47 9.60 -19.11
CA ASP A 245 -5.80 10.22 -19.20
C ASP A 245 -6.26 10.77 -17.83
N TYR A 246 -5.40 10.72 -16.80
CA TYR A 246 -5.78 11.11 -15.43
C TYR A 246 -4.80 12.10 -14.82
N ASP A 247 -5.35 13.10 -14.17
CA ASP A 247 -4.63 13.94 -13.21
C ASP A 247 -4.90 13.43 -11.79
N ALA A 248 -3.86 13.43 -10.97
CA ALA A 248 -3.98 13.09 -9.56
C ALA A 248 -3.13 14.02 -8.70
N VAL A 249 -3.70 14.49 -7.60
CA VAL A 249 -3.02 15.36 -6.65
C VAL A 249 -3.19 14.87 -5.21
N ASN A 250 -2.23 15.23 -4.37
CA ASN A 250 -2.30 15.10 -2.93
C ASN A 250 -2.21 16.48 -2.31
N ARG A 251 -3.29 16.94 -1.70
CA ARG A 251 -3.32 18.20 -0.98
C ARG A 251 -2.72 18.00 0.41
N ARG A 252 -1.68 18.77 0.66
CA ARG A 252 -0.97 18.88 1.94
C ARG A 252 -0.76 20.37 2.21
N PHE A 253 0.27 20.75 2.93
CA PHE A 253 0.68 22.18 3.02
C PHE A 253 0.80 22.85 1.64
N SER A 254 1.15 22.05 0.63
CA SER A 254 1.12 22.41 -0.78
C SER A 254 0.49 21.29 -1.60
N VAL A 255 0.15 21.56 -2.85
CA VAL A 255 -0.39 20.55 -3.77
C VAL A 255 0.77 19.79 -4.41
N GLU A 256 0.86 18.49 -4.13
CA GLU A 256 1.78 17.57 -4.76
C GLU A 256 1.09 16.92 -5.96
N VAL A 257 1.67 17.00 -7.15
CA VAL A 257 1.19 16.29 -8.33
C VAL A 257 1.66 14.85 -8.28
N LEU A 258 0.72 13.90 -8.31
CA LEU A 258 0.99 12.46 -8.30
C LEU A 258 1.02 11.90 -9.72
N SER A 259 0.16 12.40 -10.60
CA SER A 259 0.06 12.08 -12.02
C SER A 259 -0.49 13.28 -12.79
N GLY A 260 -0.15 13.40 -14.08
CA GLY A 260 -0.64 14.46 -14.94
C GLY A 260 -0.23 15.86 -14.49
N THR A 261 -1.20 16.76 -14.35
CA THR A 261 -0.99 18.17 -13.98
C THR A 261 -1.94 18.63 -12.87
N LYS A 262 -1.66 19.80 -12.28
CA LYS A 262 -2.57 20.46 -11.35
C LYS A 262 -3.32 21.64 -11.95
N THR A 263 -3.28 21.82 -13.29
CA THR A 263 -3.87 22.99 -13.94
C THR A 263 -5.35 23.15 -13.60
N HIS A 264 -6.12 22.09 -13.76
CA HIS A 264 -7.55 22.10 -13.45
C HIS A 264 -7.84 22.28 -11.94
N TRP A 265 -6.92 21.86 -11.06
CA TRP A 265 -6.99 22.19 -9.64
C TRP A 265 -6.83 23.69 -9.40
N ASP A 266 -5.83 24.33 -10.02
CA ASP A 266 -5.59 25.77 -9.88
C ASP A 266 -6.76 26.59 -10.45
N GLU A 267 -7.38 26.13 -11.55
CA GLU A 267 -8.60 26.70 -12.12
C GLU A 267 -9.77 26.58 -11.15
N MET A 268 -10.02 25.41 -10.56
CA MET A 268 -11.05 25.18 -9.55
C MET A 268 -10.89 26.14 -8.36
N ILE A 269 -9.69 26.26 -7.82
CA ILE A 269 -9.42 27.15 -6.70
C ILE A 269 -9.64 28.61 -7.08
N THR A 270 -9.25 29.01 -8.30
CA THR A 270 -9.49 30.37 -8.81
C THR A 270 -10.99 30.62 -8.91
N HIS A 271 -11.74 29.69 -9.49
CA HIS A 271 -13.19 29.77 -9.64
C HIS A 271 -13.88 29.86 -8.27
N SER A 272 -13.56 28.96 -7.34
CA SER A 272 -14.17 28.95 -6.00
C SER A 272 -13.90 30.22 -5.18
N ASN A 273 -12.79 30.91 -5.42
CA ASN A 273 -12.47 32.17 -4.74
C ASN A 273 -13.20 33.41 -5.32
N THR A 274 -13.72 33.30 -6.54
CA THR A 274 -14.36 34.43 -7.23
C THR A 274 -15.89 34.39 -7.18
N LEU A 275 -16.45 33.24 -6.82
CA LEU A 275 -17.86 32.94 -7.09
C LEU A 275 -18.47 32.24 -5.89
N LEU A 276 -19.51 32.64 -5.37
CA LEU A 276 -20.47 31.88 -4.56
C LEU A 276 -21.64 32.78 -4.15
N ASP A 277 -21.91 33.81 -5.00
CA ASP A 277 -22.99 34.74 -4.73
C ASP A 277 -24.34 34.30 -5.34
N SER A 278 -24.33 33.21 -6.14
CA SER A 278 -25.52 32.71 -6.80
C SER A 278 -25.58 31.18 -6.87
N GLN A 279 -26.81 30.67 -6.98
CA GLN A 279 -27.05 29.22 -7.20
C GLN A 279 -26.38 28.69 -8.46
N VAL A 280 -26.40 29.48 -9.54
CA VAL A 280 -25.79 29.11 -10.82
C VAL A 280 -24.29 28.94 -10.71
N GLU A 281 -23.63 29.82 -9.99
CA GLU A 281 -22.19 29.75 -9.76
C GLU A 281 -21.80 28.55 -8.87
N TYR A 282 -22.63 28.23 -7.89
CA TYR A 282 -22.46 27.02 -7.06
C TYR A 282 -22.59 25.76 -7.94
N GLU A 283 -23.58 25.68 -8.82
CA GLU A 283 -23.80 24.54 -9.73
C GLU A 283 -22.63 24.36 -10.72
N GLN A 284 -21.92 25.42 -11.08
CA GLN A 284 -20.73 25.34 -11.92
C GLN A 284 -19.53 24.68 -11.24
N LEU A 285 -19.52 24.52 -9.92
CA LEU A 285 -18.47 23.77 -9.21
C LEU A 285 -18.48 22.29 -9.55
N ASP A 286 -19.62 21.72 -9.95
CA ASP A 286 -19.71 20.32 -10.39
C ASP A 286 -18.88 20.00 -11.63
N ASP A 287 -18.58 21.01 -12.47
CA ASP A 287 -17.65 20.85 -13.59
C ASP A 287 -16.20 20.62 -13.11
N TYR A 288 -15.89 21.08 -11.89
CA TYR A 288 -14.55 21.03 -11.32
C TYR A 288 -14.38 19.90 -10.29
N ILE A 289 -15.35 19.72 -9.40
CA ILE A 289 -15.31 18.72 -8.35
C ILE A 289 -16.68 18.07 -8.16
N ASP A 290 -16.70 16.77 -8.04
CA ASP A 290 -17.89 15.99 -7.73
C ASP A 290 -18.33 16.35 -6.30
N ILE A 291 -19.38 17.20 -6.21
CA ILE A 291 -19.79 17.79 -4.93
C ILE A 291 -20.37 16.75 -4.00
N ASP A 292 -21.15 15.78 -4.50
CA ASP A 292 -21.69 14.71 -3.69
C ASP A 292 -20.57 13.84 -3.09
N ASN A 293 -19.56 13.50 -3.90
CA ASN A 293 -18.36 12.82 -3.42
C ASN A 293 -17.61 13.64 -2.37
N LEU A 294 -17.45 14.95 -2.57
CA LEU A 294 -16.75 15.81 -1.63
C LEU A 294 -17.49 15.90 -0.28
N ILE A 295 -18.83 16.04 -0.30
CA ILE A 295 -19.66 16.07 0.92
C ILE A 295 -19.48 14.77 1.69
N ASP A 296 -19.66 13.63 1.03
CA ASP A 296 -19.57 12.34 1.68
C ASP A 296 -18.14 12.04 2.17
N TYR A 297 -17.11 12.44 1.42
CA TYR A 297 -15.72 12.39 1.85
C TYR A 297 -15.50 13.18 3.15
N MET A 298 -16.02 14.40 3.24
CA MET A 298 -15.94 15.24 4.45
C MET A 298 -16.72 14.63 5.62
N LEU A 299 -17.89 14.03 5.35
CA LEU A 299 -18.67 13.34 6.37
C LEU A 299 -17.91 12.13 6.95
N VAL A 300 -17.22 11.35 6.12
CA VAL A 300 -16.34 10.25 6.58
C VAL A 300 -15.24 10.81 7.50
N HIS A 301 -14.58 11.90 7.12
CA HIS A 301 -13.53 12.53 7.95
C HIS A 301 -14.06 13.03 9.29
N GLN A 302 -15.21 13.68 9.30
CA GLN A 302 -15.84 14.18 10.53
C GLN A 302 -16.30 13.03 11.43
N PHE A 303 -16.94 12.00 10.86
CA PHE A 303 -17.35 10.81 11.61
C PHE A 303 -16.15 10.10 12.24
N MET A 304 -15.07 9.94 11.50
CA MET A 304 -13.83 9.32 11.95
C MET A 304 -13.03 10.19 12.91
N GLN A 305 -13.39 11.47 13.10
CA GLN A 305 -12.62 12.44 13.89
C GLN A 305 -11.15 12.47 13.50
N THR A 306 -10.89 12.52 12.20
CA THR A 306 -9.53 12.44 11.64
C THR A 306 -8.71 13.63 12.09
N ARG A 307 -7.54 13.38 12.70
CA ARG A 307 -6.64 14.42 13.22
C ARG A 307 -5.55 14.85 12.23
N ASP A 308 -5.43 14.22 11.10
CA ASP A 308 -4.46 14.52 10.04
C ASP A 308 -5.17 14.53 8.68
N GLY A 309 -6.32 15.20 8.63
CA GLY A 309 -7.21 15.24 7.49
C GLY A 309 -7.27 16.63 6.81
N PRO A 310 -8.22 16.80 5.88
CA PRO A 310 -8.40 18.05 5.13
C PRO A 310 -8.78 19.25 5.99
N ASP A 311 -9.41 19.02 7.14
CA ASP A 311 -9.90 20.06 8.07
C ASP A 311 -8.89 20.44 9.14
N ASP A 312 -7.81 19.65 9.29
CA ASP A 312 -6.85 19.79 10.37
C ASP A 312 -5.52 20.40 9.87
N PHE A 313 -4.51 20.36 10.71
CA PHE A 313 -3.21 20.98 10.50
C PHE A 313 -2.66 20.81 9.07
N GLY A 314 -2.76 21.87 8.27
CA GLY A 314 -2.17 21.95 6.94
C GLY A 314 -2.93 21.24 5.83
N HIS A 315 -4.21 20.91 6.04
CA HIS A 315 -5.06 20.28 5.03
C HIS A 315 -4.40 19.02 4.43
N ASN A 316 -4.04 18.09 5.28
CA ASN A 316 -3.25 16.92 4.91
C ASN A 316 -4.10 15.79 4.32
N ASN A 317 -3.45 14.83 3.66
CA ASN A 317 -4.01 13.55 3.22
C ASN A 317 -5.26 13.63 2.32
N MET A 318 -5.51 14.77 1.68
CA MET A 318 -6.59 14.89 0.72
C MET A 318 -6.09 14.46 -0.67
N ARG A 319 -6.44 13.25 -1.06
CA ARG A 319 -6.15 12.71 -2.40
C ARG A 319 -7.30 12.89 -3.34
N LEU A 320 -7.00 13.41 -4.54
CA LEU A 320 -7.99 13.58 -5.58
C LEU A 320 -7.45 13.03 -6.89
N VAL A 321 -8.37 12.41 -7.63
CA VAL A 321 -8.13 11.92 -8.99
C VAL A 321 -9.25 12.42 -9.89
N ARG A 322 -8.92 12.82 -11.10
CA ARG A 322 -9.89 13.18 -12.14
C ARG A 322 -9.47 12.61 -13.49
N ARG A 323 -10.43 12.36 -14.36
CA ARG A 323 -10.14 12.10 -15.76
C ARG A 323 -9.90 13.43 -16.49
N ASN A 324 -8.79 13.54 -17.21
CA ASN A 324 -8.48 14.73 -18.01
C ASN A 324 -8.92 14.58 -19.48
N ASN A 325 -9.06 13.33 -19.95
CA ASN A 325 -9.48 13.02 -21.31
C ASN A 325 -10.43 11.79 -21.36
N PRO A 326 -11.77 11.97 -21.61
CA PRO A 326 -12.47 13.27 -21.61
C PRO A 326 -12.44 13.93 -20.23
N SER A 327 -12.54 15.26 -20.21
CA SER A 327 -12.49 16.04 -18.97
C SER A 327 -13.67 15.69 -18.04
N GLY A 328 -13.36 15.47 -16.78
CA GLY A 328 -14.32 15.22 -15.71
C GLY A 328 -13.90 15.93 -14.42
N PRO A 329 -14.78 15.94 -13.40
CA PRO A 329 -14.51 16.57 -12.11
C PRO A 329 -13.49 15.80 -11.28
N TRP A 330 -12.88 16.48 -10.32
CA TRP A 330 -12.10 15.85 -9.24
C TRP A 330 -12.99 15.03 -8.34
N ARG A 331 -12.47 13.88 -7.88
CA ARG A 331 -13.06 13.06 -6.81
C ARG A 331 -12.04 12.86 -5.69
N ALA A 332 -12.50 13.01 -4.46
CA ALA A 332 -11.70 12.84 -3.25
C ALA A 332 -11.80 11.40 -2.73
N TYR A 333 -10.68 10.87 -2.25
CA TYR A 333 -10.53 9.49 -1.81
C TYR A 333 -10.02 9.44 -0.37
N ALA A 334 -10.67 8.68 0.49
CA ALA A 334 -10.21 8.39 1.83
C ALA A 334 -8.79 7.77 1.77
N TRP A 335 -7.86 8.42 2.44
CA TRP A 335 -6.45 8.05 2.41
C TRP A 335 -5.74 8.48 3.68
N ASP A 336 -4.91 7.59 4.24
CA ASP A 336 -4.07 7.87 5.41
C ASP A 336 -4.89 8.22 6.67
N MET A 337 -6.03 7.51 6.84
CA MET A 337 -6.99 7.70 7.92
C MET A 337 -6.58 7.00 9.22
N GLU A 338 -5.34 6.54 9.33
CA GLU A 338 -4.85 5.79 10.49
C GLU A 338 -4.77 6.62 11.78
N TYR A 339 -4.78 7.96 11.66
CA TYR A 339 -4.80 8.88 12.80
C TYR A 339 -6.20 9.42 13.06
N SER A 340 -7.14 8.50 13.30
CA SER A 340 -8.56 8.79 13.53
C SER A 340 -9.13 7.89 14.62
N MET A 341 -10.32 8.23 15.16
CA MET A 341 -10.99 7.49 16.23
C MET A 341 -10.09 7.26 17.47
N ILE A 342 -9.21 8.21 17.75
CA ILE A 342 -8.31 8.13 18.90
C ILE A 342 -9.05 8.72 20.10
N ASP A 343 -9.19 7.93 21.15
CA ASP A 343 -9.75 8.41 22.41
C ASP A 343 -8.86 9.52 23.00
N THR A 344 -9.48 10.64 23.33
CA THR A 344 -8.83 11.84 23.89
C THR A 344 -9.23 12.10 25.32
N ALA A 345 -9.81 11.08 26.01
CA ALA A 345 -10.22 11.22 27.39
C ALA A 345 -9.07 11.52 28.36
#